data_513022a4c2a92dfb1e7baa5ed5f9438e
#
_entry.id   513022a4c2a92dfb1e7baa5ed5f9438e
#
_cell.length_a   1.000
_cell.length_b   1.000
_cell.length_c   1.000
_cell.angle_alpha   90.00
_cell.angle_beta   90.00
_cell.angle_gamma   90.00
#
_symmetry.space_group_name_H-M   'P 1'
#
loop_
_entity.id
_entity.type
_entity.pdbx_description
1 polymer ?
#
loop_
_entity_poly.entity_id
_entity_poly.type
_entity_poly.pdbx_seq_one_letter_code
_entity_poly.pdbx_strand_id
1 'polypeptide(L)'
;MSFVNDSGDTLATIKVAVAKTPNERDEGLMDVNHMPENRGMLFIFNHQQKLSFWMANTPLPLDIIFVNKQKKIVRIHHNAVPFSKKNLPSGKPALYAVETNGGFCVAHDIEEGMKIAF
;
A
#
# COMPACT_ATOMS: atom_id res chain seq x y z
N MET A 1 -0.26 -11.18 -5.29
CA MET A 1 -0.04 -10.83 -3.86
C MET A 1 -1.35 -11.00 -3.11
N SER A 2 -1.30 -11.57 -1.94
CA SER A 2 -2.51 -11.85 -1.14
C SER A 2 -2.43 -11.16 0.21
N PHE A 3 -3.61 -10.84 0.77
CA PHE A 3 -3.78 -10.37 2.15
C PHE A 3 -4.31 -11.53 2.97
N VAL A 4 -3.71 -11.76 4.13
CA VAL A 4 -3.97 -12.96 4.95
C VAL A 4 -4.27 -12.52 6.39
N ASN A 5 -5.36 -13.05 6.97
CA ASN A 5 -5.71 -12.75 8.35
C ASN A 5 -4.91 -13.59 9.35
N ASP A 6 -5.14 -13.37 10.65
CA ASP A 6 -4.40 -14.06 11.73
C ASP A 6 -4.66 -15.57 11.76
N SER A 7 -5.77 -16.02 11.19
CA SER A 7 -6.11 -17.45 11.09
C SER A 7 -5.49 -18.13 9.86
N GLY A 8 -4.76 -17.36 9.03
CA GLY A 8 -4.15 -17.87 7.81
C GLY A 8 -5.09 -17.89 6.60
N ASP A 9 -6.28 -17.30 6.72
CA ASP A 9 -7.22 -17.23 5.60
C ASP A 9 -6.85 -16.10 4.65
N THR A 10 -6.94 -16.34 3.34
CA THR A 10 -6.76 -15.33 2.32
C THR A 10 -8.02 -14.47 2.22
N LEU A 11 -7.88 -13.17 2.48
CA LEU A 11 -8.99 -12.22 2.41
C LEU A 11 -9.18 -11.63 1.03
N ALA A 12 -8.09 -11.44 0.30
CA ALA A 12 -8.11 -10.89 -1.06
C ALA A 12 -6.79 -11.20 -1.76
N THR A 13 -6.85 -11.32 -3.08
CA THR A 13 -5.67 -11.47 -3.95
C THR A 13 -5.74 -10.43 -5.05
N ILE A 14 -4.66 -9.70 -5.28
CA ILE A 14 -4.55 -8.67 -6.30
C ILE A 14 -3.32 -8.89 -7.16
N LYS A 15 -3.36 -8.38 -8.38
CA LYS A 15 -2.18 -8.25 -9.25
C LYS A 15 -1.52 -6.92 -8.96
N VAL A 16 -0.21 -6.93 -8.73
CA VAL A 16 0.55 -5.72 -8.42
C VAL A 16 1.62 -5.46 -9.47
N ALA A 17 1.77 -4.18 -9.83
CA ALA A 17 2.99 -3.69 -10.44
C ALA A 17 4.00 -3.48 -9.32
N VAL A 18 5.27 -3.80 -9.57
CA VAL A 18 6.32 -3.70 -8.55
C VAL A 18 7.19 -2.48 -8.81
N ALA A 19 7.34 -1.63 -7.80
CA ALA A 19 8.20 -0.47 -7.79
C ALA A 19 9.41 -0.74 -6.88
N LYS A 20 10.60 -0.96 -7.46
CA LYS A 20 11.84 -1.28 -6.74
C LYS A 20 12.89 -0.20 -6.84
N THR A 21 12.95 0.52 -7.96
CA THR A 21 13.94 1.58 -8.15
C THR A 21 13.47 2.87 -7.50
N PRO A 22 14.40 3.79 -7.14
CA PRO A 22 13.99 5.09 -6.62
C PRO A 22 13.01 5.84 -7.54
N ASN A 23 13.23 5.81 -8.85
CA ASN A 23 12.34 6.47 -9.80
C ASN A 23 10.96 5.82 -9.84
N GLU A 24 10.89 4.50 -9.84
CA GLU A 24 9.61 3.77 -9.81
C GLU A 24 8.83 4.06 -8.54
N ARG A 25 9.53 4.08 -7.39
CA ARG A 25 8.89 4.37 -6.10
C ARG A 25 8.39 5.81 -6.03
N ASP A 26 9.16 6.77 -6.56
CA ASP A 26 8.77 8.19 -6.57
C ASP A 26 7.57 8.44 -7.47
N GLU A 27 7.51 7.78 -8.62
CA GLU A 27 6.40 7.90 -9.55
C GLU A 27 5.12 7.27 -8.99
N GLY A 28 5.22 6.06 -8.44
CA GLY A 28 4.08 5.34 -7.91
C GLY A 28 2.90 5.34 -8.88
N LEU A 29 1.74 5.78 -8.39
CA LEU A 29 0.51 5.88 -9.20
C LEU A 29 0.22 7.32 -9.65
N MET A 30 1.25 8.17 -9.77
CA MET A 30 1.08 9.52 -10.33
C MET A 30 0.44 9.45 -11.71
N ASP A 31 -0.48 10.36 -11.98
CA ASP A 31 -1.21 10.50 -13.25
C ASP A 31 -2.10 9.30 -13.62
N VAL A 32 -2.28 8.33 -12.73
CA VAL A 32 -3.19 7.20 -12.94
C VAL A 32 -4.59 7.61 -12.53
N ASN A 33 -5.53 7.65 -13.47
CA ASN A 33 -6.91 8.09 -13.25
C ASN A 33 -7.85 6.96 -12.88
N HIS A 34 -7.51 5.73 -13.25
CA HIS A 34 -8.35 4.56 -13.04
C HIS A 34 -7.48 3.34 -12.80
N MET A 35 -7.88 2.53 -11.85
CA MET A 35 -7.23 1.26 -11.56
C MET A 35 -8.31 0.21 -11.26
N PRO A 36 -8.29 -0.94 -11.95
CA PRO A 36 -9.21 -2.02 -11.63
C PRO A 36 -9.14 -2.45 -10.16
N GLU A 37 -10.25 -2.89 -9.61
CA GLU A 37 -10.38 -3.20 -8.18
C GLU A 37 -9.40 -4.28 -7.71
N ASN A 38 -9.04 -5.22 -8.59
CA ASN A 38 -8.10 -6.31 -8.29
C ASN A 38 -6.65 -5.97 -8.63
N ARG A 39 -6.32 -4.71 -8.75
CA ARG A 39 -4.97 -4.22 -9.07
C ARG A 39 -4.44 -3.32 -7.98
N GLY A 40 -3.13 -3.26 -7.88
CA GLY A 40 -2.44 -2.37 -6.98
C GLY A 40 -0.97 -2.23 -7.34
N MET A 41 -0.22 -1.55 -6.49
CA MET A 41 1.22 -1.41 -6.64
C MET A 41 1.92 -1.85 -5.36
N LEU A 42 2.99 -2.63 -5.50
CA LEU A 42 3.85 -3.06 -4.41
C LEU A 42 5.17 -2.31 -4.50
N PHE A 43 5.47 -1.54 -3.45
CA PHE A 43 6.73 -0.81 -3.31
C PHE A 43 7.68 -1.64 -2.46
N ILE A 44 8.89 -1.87 -2.95
CA ILE A 44 9.93 -2.61 -2.24
C ILE A 44 11.10 -1.66 -2.00
N PHE A 45 11.44 -1.44 -0.73
CA PHE A 45 12.56 -0.60 -0.32
C PHE A 45 13.79 -1.46 -0.03
N ASN A 46 14.97 -0.82 -0.01
CA ASN A 46 16.23 -1.55 0.13
C ASN A 46 16.49 -2.03 1.56
N HIS A 47 15.94 -1.32 2.55
CA HIS A 47 16.08 -1.67 3.96
C HIS A 47 14.89 -1.17 4.76
N GLN A 48 14.65 -1.81 5.90
CA GLN A 48 13.55 -1.43 6.78
C GLN A 48 13.84 -0.09 7.45
N GLN A 49 12.88 0.83 7.38
CA GLN A 49 12.97 2.19 7.91
C GLN A 49 11.58 2.81 8.04
N LYS A 50 11.47 3.89 8.78
CA LYS A 50 10.23 4.68 8.77
C LYS A 50 10.06 5.30 7.38
N LEU A 51 8.90 5.08 6.78
CA LEU A 51 8.53 5.58 5.47
C LEU A 51 7.50 6.68 5.58
N SER A 52 7.41 7.51 4.54
CA SER A 52 6.37 8.52 4.40
C SER A 52 6.02 8.67 2.93
N PHE A 53 4.72 8.69 2.64
CA PHE A 53 4.18 8.88 1.30
C PHE A 53 3.35 10.15 1.24
N TRP A 54 2.99 10.58 0.05
CA TRP A 54 2.02 11.64 -0.20
C TRP A 54 1.20 11.31 -1.44
N MET A 55 0.21 12.14 -1.73
CA MET A 55 -0.70 11.95 -2.86
C MET A 55 -0.48 12.97 -3.98
N ALA A 56 0.71 13.60 -4.04
CA ALA A 56 1.03 14.58 -5.08
C ALA A 56 0.87 13.95 -6.47
N ASN A 57 0.21 14.66 -7.38
CA ASN A 57 -0.03 14.22 -8.76
C ASN A 57 -0.78 12.88 -8.89
N THR A 58 -1.46 12.45 -7.84
CA THR A 58 -2.21 11.19 -7.81
C THR A 58 -3.69 11.47 -7.75
N PRO A 59 -4.43 11.26 -8.85
CA PRO A 59 -5.85 11.62 -8.93
C PRO A 59 -6.80 10.60 -8.31
N LEU A 60 -6.34 9.36 -8.07
CA LEU A 60 -7.13 8.33 -7.42
C LEU A 60 -7.05 8.43 -5.90
N PRO A 61 -8.18 8.31 -5.17
CA PRO A 61 -8.10 8.02 -3.74
C PRO A 61 -7.53 6.63 -3.55
N LEU A 62 -6.60 6.48 -2.61
CA LEU A 62 -5.88 5.23 -2.37
C LEU A 62 -5.92 4.82 -0.91
N ASP A 63 -5.92 3.51 -0.67
CA ASP A 63 -5.48 2.96 0.60
C ASP A 63 -3.97 2.74 0.51
N ILE A 64 -3.21 3.27 1.47
CA ILE A 64 -1.76 3.12 1.53
C ILE A 64 -1.45 2.22 2.72
N ILE A 65 -0.85 1.06 2.44
CA ILE A 65 -0.64 -0.02 3.41
C ILE A 65 0.86 -0.19 3.61
N PHE A 66 1.35 0.13 4.80
CA PHE A 66 2.76 -0.05 5.15
C PHE A 66 2.97 -1.40 5.82
N VAL A 67 4.05 -2.10 5.41
CA VAL A 67 4.32 -3.49 5.78
C VAL A 67 5.78 -3.63 6.20
N ASN A 68 6.05 -4.29 7.32
CA ASN A 68 7.41 -4.51 7.79
C ASN A 68 8.07 -5.69 7.06
N LYS A 69 9.35 -5.97 7.39
CA LYS A 69 10.10 -7.03 6.73
C LYS A 69 9.58 -8.44 7.03
N GLN A 70 8.81 -8.62 8.09
CA GLN A 70 8.11 -9.87 8.40
C GLN A 70 6.78 -9.99 7.64
N LYS A 71 6.51 -9.06 6.72
CA LYS A 71 5.29 -8.98 5.92
C LYS A 71 4.03 -8.72 6.74
N LYS A 72 4.18 -8.11 7.91
CA LYS A 72 3.08 -7.69 8.78
C LYS A 72 2.69 -6.24 8.48
N ILE A 73 1.39 -5.99 8.34
CA ILE A 73 0.84 -4.64 8.12
C ILE A 73 1.00 -3.83 9.42
N VAL A 74 1.71 -2.71 9.34
CA VAL A 74 1.99 -1.86 10.50
C VAL A 74 1.17 -0.57 10.51
N ARG A 75 0.67 -0.13 9.35
CA ARG A 75 -0.15 1.07 9.24
C ARG A 75 -0.96 1.04 7.96
N ILE A 76 -2.22 1.47 8.04
CA ILE A 76 -3.08 1.70 6.87
C ILE A 76 -3.58 3.14 6.91
N HIS A 77 -3.35 3.89 5.83
CA HIS A 77 -4.02 5.16 5.57
C HIS A 77 -5.17 4.89 4.61
N HIS A 78 -6.40 5.00 5.12
CA HIS A 78 -7.61 4.74 4.33
C HIS A 78 -8.02 5.96 3.51
N ASN A 79 -8.40 5.76 2.27
CA ASN A 79 -8.94 6.82 1.39
C ASN A 79 -8.09 8.09 1.40
N ALA A 80 -6.79 7.93 1.15
CA ALA A 80 -5.90 9.08 1.07
C ALA A 80 -6.40 10.05 0.00
N VAL A 81 -6.42 11.35 0.35
CA VAL A 81 -7.05 12.39 -0.47
C VAL A 81 -6.23 12.65 -1.73
N PRO A 82 -6.85 12.56 -2.93
CA PRO A 82 -6.15 12.86 -4.18
C PRO A 82 -5.47 14.23 -4.16
N PHE A 83 -4.30 14.31 -4.77
CA PHE A 83 -3.50 15.53 -4.91
C PHE A 83 -2.97 16.14 -3.61
N SER A 84 -3.27 15.57 -2.45
CA SER A 84 -2.79 16.08 -1.18
C SER A 84 -1.27 15.93 -1.05
N LYS A 85 -0.62 16.98 -0.57
CA LYS A 85 0.82 16.97 -0.26
C LYS A 85 1.09 16.70 1.22
N LYS A 86 0.06 16.33 1.98
CA LYS A 86 0.20 15.94 3.38
C LYS A 86 1.02 14.66 3.47
N ASN A 87 1.95 14.61 4.42
CA ASN A 87 2.70 13.40 4.71
C ASN A 87 1.81 12.32 5.32
N LEU A 88 1.96 11.10 4.82
CA LEU A 88 1.27 9.91 5.28
C LEU A 88 2.34 8.94 5.80
N PRO A 89 2.70 9.00 7.09
CA PRO A 89 3.83 8.22 7.61
C PRO A 89 3.46 6.79 7.94
N SER A 90 4.45 5.90 7.87
CA SER A 90 4.29 4.53 8.36
C SER A 90 4.20 4.47 9.89
N GLY A 91 4.79 5.45 10.58
CA GLY A 91 4.82 5.51 12.05
C GLY A 91 5.70 4.45 12.70
N LYS A 92 5.98 3.37 12.00
CA LYS A 92 6.83 2.25 12.42
C LYS A 92 7.74 1.86 11.26
N PRO A 93 8.87 1.18 11.51
CA PRO A 93 9.72 0.70 10.43
C PRO A 93 8.95 -0.20 9.46
N ALA A 94 9.12 0.05 8.17
CA ALA A 94 8.50 -0.69 7.09
C ALA A 94 9.51 -0.97 5.99
N LEU A 95 9.31 -2.04 5.25
CA LEU A 95 10.13 -2.44 4.11
C LEU A 95 9.34 -2.38 2.81
N TYR A 96 8.04 -2.52 2.91
CA TYR A 96 7.12 -2.55 1.77
C TYR A 96 5.99 -1.56 1.99
N ALA A 97 5.39 -1.14 0.88
CA ALA A 97 4.09 -0.47 0.90
C ALA A 97 3.23 -1.04 -0.22
N VAL A 98 1.94 -1.11 0.00
CA VAL A 98 0.97 -1.52 -1.02
C VAL A 98 -0.03 -0.38 -1.21
N GLU A 99 -0.25 0.01 -2.45
CA GLU A 99 -1.30 0.96 -2.80
C GLU A 99 -2.43 0.24 -3.51
N THR A 100 -3.65 0.40 -3.02
CA THR A 100 -4.89 -0.15 -3.59
C THR A 100 -5.89 0.98 -3.79
N ASN A 101 -6.99 0.70 -4.49
CA ASN A 101 -8.09 1.67 -4.54
C ASN A 101 -8.57 2.01 -3.12
N GLY A 102 -8.96 3.27 -2.92
CA GLY A 102 -9.51 3.71 -1.64
C GLY A 102 -10.76 2.91 -1.27
N GLY A 103 -10.84 2.47 -0.02
CA GLY A 103 -11.92 1.63 0.48
C GLY A 103 -11.68 0.12 0.33
N PHE A 104 -10.63 -0.28 -0.36
CA PHE A 104 -10.30 -1.70 -0.56
C PHE A 104 -10.13 -2.44 0.77
N CYS A 105 -9.39 -1.89 1.70
CA CYS A 105 -9.14 -2.54 2.99
C CYS A 105 -10.42 -2.76 3.78
N VAL A 106 -11.29 -1.75 3.85
CA VAL A 106 -12.58 -1.88 4.54
C VAL A 106 -13.46 -2.92 3.86
N ALA A 107 -13.53 -2.91 2.54
CA ALA A 107 -14.36 -3.85 1.78
C ALA A 107 -13.92 -5.31 1.97
N HIS A 108 -12.64 -5.55 2.22
CA HIS A 108 -12.07 -6.90 2.37
C HIS A 108 -11.67 -7.24 3.80
N ASP A 109 -12.06 -6.44 4.79
CA ASP A 109 -11.77 -6.66 6.21
C ASP A 109 -10.26 -6.75 6.52
N ILE A 110 -9.45 -5.98 5.78
CA ILE A 110 -8.01 -5.93 5.96
C ILE A 110 -7.68 -4.89 7.03
N GLU A 111 -6.92 -5.31 8.05
CA GLU A 111 -6.58 -4.49 9.21
C GLU A 111 -5.08 -4.55 9.53
N GLU A 112 -4.61 -3.57 10.29
CA GLU A 112 -3.26 -3.58 10.85
C GLU A 112 -3.06 -4.84 11.69
N GLY A 113 -1.86 -5.40 11.63
CA GLY A 113 -1.53 -6.65 12.29
C GLY A 113 -1.66 -7.88 11.41
N MET A 114 -2.43 -7.82 10.35
CA MET A 114 -2.54 -8.88 9.35
C MET A 114 -1.29 -8.92 8.47
N LYS A 115 -1.18 -9.92 7.60
CA LYS A 115 0.01 -10.15 6.78
C LYS A 115 -0.30 -10.08 5.30
N ILE A 116 0.74 -9.84 4.52
CA ILE A 116 0.72 -10.02 3.06
C ILE A 116 1.57 -11.22 2.68
N ALA A 117 1.27 -11.79 1.53
CA ALA A 117 2.01 -12.93 0.96
C ALA A 117 2.29 -12.68 -0.52
N PHE A 118 3.54 -12.86 -0.90
CA PHE A 118 3.97 -12.80 -2.30
C PHE A 118 5.29 -13.52 -2.49
#